data_671727cfe90555fcdec2dcb0d1f9f780
#
_entry.id   671727cfe90555fcdec2dcb0d1f9f780
#
_cell.length_a   1.000
_cell.length_b   1.000
_cell.length_c   1.000
_cell.angle_alpha   90.00
_cell.angle_beta   90.00
_cell.angle_gamma   90.00
#
_symmetry.space_group_name_H-M   'P 1'
#
loop_
_entity.id
_entity.type
_entity.pdbx_description
1 polymer ?
#
loop_
_entity_poly.entity_id
_entity_poly.type
_entity_poly.pdbx_seq_one_letter_code
_entity_poly.pdbx_strand_id
1 'polypeptide(L)'
;WALKLNPPLERMCFMTFTVDLKQFTNKATAFIVETPKEVAIELFSEIIRETPVGDPSLWKSKPPADYVPGNLQSNWQCTLGSPASGMWSFEDKSEEATIAAMKSVIEGSVPDQAIFLTNLLPYAQRIEYGAHSSQAPQGMVRISIAKFDQMFNKAKSKVAA
;
A
#
# COMPACT_ATOMS: atom_id res chain seq x y z
N TRP A 1 -56.08 38.27 -21.51
CA TRP A 1 -55.64 37.50 -20.31
C TRP A 1 -54.94 36.25 -20.79
N ALA A 2 -53.62 36.29 -20.89
CA ALA A 2 -52.80 35.13 -21.20
C ALA A 2 -52.19 34.59 -19.86
N LEU A 3 -52.63 33.39 -19.47
CA LEU A 3 -52.00 32.62 -18.40
C LEU A 3 -50.66 32.07 -18.90
N LYS A 4 -49.55 32.57 -18.31
CA LYS A 4 -48.23 31.97 -18.43
C LYS A 4 -48.25 30.65 -17.66
N LEU A 5 -48.32 29.56 -18.37
CA LEU A 5 -48.05 28.24 -17.81
C LEU A 5 -46.58 28.16 -17.44
N ASN A 6 -46.28 27.90 -16.16
CA ASN A 6 -44.96 27.57 -15.67
C ASN A 6 -44.44 26.33 -16.43
N PRO A 7 -43.14 26.25 -16.71
CA PRO A 7 -42.58 25.05 -17.30
C PRO A 7 -42.85 23.84 -16.41
N PRO A 8 -43.18 22.66 -17.00
CA PRO A 8 -43.57 21.50 -16.22
C PRO A 8 -42.49 21.04 -15.26
N LEU A 9 -42.89 20.77 -14.05
CA LEU A 9 -42.09 20.20 -12.93
C LEU A 9 -41.30 18.93 -13.31
N GLU A 10 -41.69 18.24 -14.37
CA GLU A 10 -41.04 17.03 -14.88
C GLU A 10 -39.61 17.24 -15.38
N ARG A 11 -39.25 18.42 -15.92
CA ARG A 11 -37.85 18.69 -16.36
C ARG A 11 -36.88 18.89 -15.20
N MET A 12 -37.34 19.42 -14.08
CA MET A 12 -36.49 19.59 -12.90
C MET A 12 -36.17 18.23 -12.25
N CYS A 13 -37.14 17.32 -12.21
CA CYS A 13 -36.96 15.98 -11.61
C CYS A 13 -35.95 15.13 -12.40
N PHE A 14 -35.93 15.20 -13.73
CA PHE A 14 -34.96 14.48 -14.56
C PHE A 14 -33.53 14.98 -14.40
N MET A 15 -33.33 16.29 -14.26
CA MET A 15 -32.00 16.85 -14.07
C MET A 15 -31.43 16.49 -12.70
N THR A 16 -32.23 16.49 -11.65
CA THR A 16 -31.81 16.12 -10.29
C THR A 16 -31.41 14.65 -10.24
N PHE A 17 -32.21 13.75 -10.81
CA PHE A 17 -31.89 12.32 -10.85
C PHE A 17 -30.58 12.04 -11.61
N THR A 18 -30.32 12.68 -12.74
CA THR A 18 -29.09 12.50 -13.52
C THR A 18 -27.85 13.01 -12.77
N VAL A 19 -27.97 14.10 -12.03
CA VAL A 19 -26.87 14.64 -11.21
C VAL A 19 -26.59 13.69 -10.04
N ASP A 20 -27.63 13.24 -9.35
CA ASP A 20 -27.48 12.32 -8.20
C ASP A 20 -26.85 10.99 -8.63
N LEU A 21 -27.26 10.45 -9.79
CA LEU A 21 -26.68 9.22 -10.35
C LEU A 21 -25.20 9.39 -10.70
N LYS A 22 -24.80 10.52 -11.29
CA LYS A 22 -23.39 10.82 -11.58
C LYS A 22 -22.56 10.93 -10.29
N GLN A 23 -23.08 11.63 -9.29
CA GLN A 23 -22.40 11.76 -8.00
C GLN A 23 -22.24 10.38 -7.33
N PHE A 24 -23.27 9.56 -7.35
CA PHE A 24 -23.19 8.20 -6.83
C PHE A 24 -22.15 7.36 -7.58
N THR A 25 -22.16 7.39 -8.91
CA THR A 25 -21.20 6.65 -9.74
C THR A 25 -19.78 7.09 -9.47
N ASN A 26 -19.54 8.40 -9.40
CA ASN A 26 -18.21 8.93 -9.11
C ASN A 26 -17.70 8.50 -7.72
N LYS A 27 -18.55 8.58 -6.68
CA LYS A 27 -18.19 8.11 -5.33
C LYS A 27 -17.94 6.61 -5.29
N ALA A 28 -18.77 5.81 -5.95
CA ALA A 28 -18.59 4.36 -6.02
C ALA A 28 -17.29 3.99 -6.74
N THR A 29 -17.00 4.66 -7.87
CA THR A 29 -15.76 4.45 -8.62
C THR A 29 -14.54 4.83 -7.78
N ALA A 30 -14.54 6.00 -7.14
CA ALA A 30 -13.46 6.43 -6.26
C ALA A 30 -13.25 5.40 -5.13
N PHE A 31 -14.32 4.92 -4.51
CA PHE A 31 -14.23 3.91 -3.46
C PHE A 31 -13.59 2.60 -3.94
N ILE A 32 -13.99 2.11 -5.12
CA ILE A 32 -13.47 0.87 -5.70
C ILE A 32 -11.99 1.01 -6.11
N VAL A 33 -11.59 2.17 -6.63
CA VAL A 33 -10.23 2.39 -7.16
C VAL A 33 -9.26 2.82 -6.07
N GLU A 34 -9.63 3.81 -5.26
CA GLU A 34 -8.70 4.44 -4.33
C GLU A 34 -8.55 3.68 -3.01
N THR A 35 -9.60 3.01 -2.52
CA THR A 35 -9.51 2.27 -1.26
C THR A 35 -8.46 1.16 -1.31
N PRO A 36 -8.38 0.29 -2.34
CA PRO A 36 -7.32 -0.72 -2.43
C PRO A 36 -5.91 -0.13 -2.49
N LYS A 37 -5.72 1.00 -3.20
CA LYS A 37 -4.43 1.70 -3.26
C LYS A 37 -4.00 2.20 -1.89
N GLU A 38 -4.89 2.91 -1.18
CA GLU A 38 -4.62 3.41 0.16
C GLU A 38 -4.31 2.28 1.16
N VAL A 39 -5.06 1.18 1.10
CA VAL A 39 -4.79 0.00 1.93
C VAL A 39 -3.42 -0.60 1.61
N ALA A 40 -3.09 -0.76 0.33
CA ALA A 40 -1.80 -1.29 -0.10
C ALA A 40 -0.64 -0.39 0.34
N ILE A 41 -0.78 0.93 0.20
CA ILE A 41 0.23 1.91 0.64
C ILE A 41 0.43 1.83 2.15
N GLU A 42 -0.63 1.78 2.95
CA GLU A 42 -0.55 1.71 4.41
C GLU A 42 0.10 0.39 4.84
N LEU A 43 -0.40 -0.76 4.34
CA LEU A 43 0.11 -2.08 4.69
C LEU A 43 1.56 -2.27 4.29
N PHE A 44 1.94 -1.91 3.07
CA PHE A 44 3.30 -2.09 2.58
C PHE A 44 4.28 -1.13 3.27
N SER A 45 3.85 0.10 3.56
CA SER A 45 4.66 1.02 4.36
C SER A 45 4.91 0.47 5.77
N GLU A 46 3.91 -0.15 6.38
CA GLU A 46 4.07 -0.77 7.70
C GLU A 46 5.04 -1.96 7.64
N ILE A 47 4.93 -2.84 6.63
CA ILE A 47 5.86 -3.96 6.44
C ILE A 47 7.31 -3.46 6.29
N ILE A 48 7.53 -2.40 5.52
CA ILE A 48 8.85 -1.80 5.33
C ILE A 48 9.38 -1.25 6.65
N ARG A 49 8.57 -0.54 7.45
CA ARG A 49 8.94 0.02 8.75
C ARG A 49 9.24 -1.05 9.79
N GLU A 50 8.43 -2.10 9.85
CA GLU A 50 8.63 -3.23 10.76
C GLU A 50 9.80 -4.13 10.34
N THR A 51 10.42 -3.87 9.18
CA THR A 51 11.57 -4.62 8.71
C THR A 51 12.82 -4.23 9.48
N PRO A 52 13.48 -5.17 10.20
CA PRO A 52 14.60 -4.87 11.05
C PRO A 52 15.81 -4.39 10.25
N VAL A 53 16.44 -3.33 10.75
CA VAL A 53 17.76 -2.87 10.30
C VAL A 53 18.80 -3.47 11.24
N GLY A 54 19.65 -4.36 10.70
CA GLY A 54 20.65 -5.03 11.52
C GLY A 54 21.73 -4.05 12.00
N ASP A 55 22.02 -4.08 13.30
CA ASP A 55 23.15 -3.38 13.92
C ASP A 55 24.27 -4.37 14.20
N PRO A 56 25.39 -4.31 13.44
CA PRO A 56 26.53 -5.21 13.63
C PRO A 56 27.13 -5.18 15.03
N SER A 57 26.97 -4.07 15.78
CA SER A 57 27.51 -3.94 17.14
C SER A 57 26.83 -4.87 18.15
N LEU A 58 25.59 -5.31 17.83
CA LEU A 58 24.79 -6.20 18.67
C LEU A 58 24.95 -7.68 18.29
N TRP A 59 25.75 -7.99 17.27
CA TRP A 59 25.88 -9.37 16.79
C TRP A 59 26.88 -10.18 17.63
N LYS A 60 26.53 -11.43 17.88
CA LYS A 60 27.43 -12.38 18.57
C LYS A 60 28.60 -12.81 17.69
N SER A 61 28.51 -12.66 16.38
CA SER A 61 29.52 -13.03 15.39
C SER A 61 29.89 -11.80 14.54
N LYS A 62 31.12 -11.80 14.01
CA LYS A 62 31.55 -10.75 13.08
C LYS A 62 30.62 -10.72 11.86
N PRO A 63 30.11 -9.56 11.47
CA PRO A 63 29.29 -9.44 10.27
C PRO A 63 30.12 -9.79 9.01
N PRO A 64 29.48 -10.24 7.92
CA PRO A 64 30.13 -10.36 6.64
C PRO A 64 30.81 -9.06 6.20
N ALA A 65 31.91 -9.17 5.44
CA ALA A 65 32.71 -8.00 5.03
C ALA A 65 31.91 -7.01 4.15
N ASP A 66 30.92 -7.51 3.45
CA ASP A 66 30.03 -6.79 2.55
C ASP A 66 28.66 -6.44 3.16
N TYR A 67 28.53 -6.61 4.47
CA TYR A 67 27.28 -6.28 5.16
C TYR A 67 27.00 -4.78 5.12
N VAL A 68 25.79 -4.44 4.65
CA VAL A 68 25.27 -3.07 4.63
C VAL A 68 23.98 -3.01 5.43
N PRO A 69 23.90 -2.16 6.48
CA PRO A 69 22.67 -1.90 7.21
C PRO A 69 21.53 -1.46 6.27
N GLY A 70 20.29 -1.85 6.57
CA GLY A 70 19.12 -1.49 5.76
C GLY A 70 18.94 -2.32 4.48
N ASN A 71 19.84 -3.26 4.17
CA ASN A 71 19.73 -4.06 2.95
C ASN A 71 18.43 -4.89 2.87
N LEU A 72 17.91 -5.41 3.99
CA LEU A 72 16.63 -6.12 4.02
C LEU A 72 15.47 -5.17 3.74
N GLN A 73 15.48 -4.02 4.36
CA GLN A 73 14.43 -3.01 4.24
C GLN A 73 14.37 -2.42 2.83
N SER A 74 15.52 -2.14 2.22
CA SER A 74 15.61 -1.59 0.86
C SER A 74 15.38 -2.61 -0.26
N ASN A 75 15.33 -3.91 0.06
CA ASN A 75 15.05 -4.96 -0.93
C ASN A 75 13.56 -5.29 -1.08
N TRP A 76 12.68 -4.56 -0.45
CA TRP A 76 11.25 -4.67 -0.73
C TRP A 76 10.94 -4.07 -2.10
N GLN A 77 10.41 -4.89 -2.99
CA GLN A 77 10.08 -4.54 -4.37
C GLN A 77 8.57 -4.57 -4.55
N CYS A 78 7.99 -3.44 -4.93
CA CYS A 78 6.58 -3.36 -5.32
C CYS A 78 6.46 -3.54 -6.83
N THR A 79 5.57 -4.44 -7.25
CA THR A 79 5.31 -4.72 -8.67
C THR A 79 3.83 -4.91 -8.93
N LEU A 80 3.43 -4.73 -10.19
CA LEU A 80 2.04 -4.87 -10.66
C LEU A 80 1.90 -6.10 -11.55
N GLY A 81 0.82 -6.86 -11.36
CA GLY A 81 0.46 -8.01 -12.18
C GLY A 81 1.22 -9.30 -11.87
N SER A 82 2.49 -9.25 -11.51
CA SER A 82 3.30 -10.42 -11.13
C SER A 82 4.33 -10.07 -10.06
N PRO A 83 4.73 -11.03 -9.21
CA PRO A 83 5.80 -10.82 -8.23
C PRO A 83 7.12 -10.46 -8.90
N ALA A 84 7.99 -9.75 -8.19
CA ALA A 84 9.35 -9.50 -8.63
C ALA A 84 10.13 -10.81 -8.81
N SER A 85 10.96 -10.90 -9.84
CA SER A 85 11.73 -12.11 -10.19
C SER A 85 13.24 -11.97 -10.06
N GLY A 86 13.75 -10.78 -9.76
CA GLY A 86 15.18 -10.50 -9.62
C GLY A 86 15.51 -9.73 -8.36
N MET A 87 16.67 -9.99 -7.76
CA MET A 87 17.15 -9.17 -6.66
C MET A 87 17.42 -7.74 -7.15
N TRP A 88 16.88 -6.81 -6.42
CA TRP A 88 17.07 -5.38 -6.66
C TRP A 88 18.00 -4.81 -5.57
N SER A 89 18.84 -3.87 -5.94
CA SER A 89 19.65 -3.09 -4.99
C SER A 89 19.43 -1.62 -5.27
N PHE A 90 18.73 -0.94 -4.37
CA PHE A 90 18.69 0.52 -4.40
C PHE A 90 20.04 1.08 -3.95
N GLU A 91 20.49 2.17 -4.59
CA GLU A 91 21.66 2.93 -4.12
C GLU A 91 21.34 3.58 -2.77
N ASP A 92 20.16 4.23 -2.67
CA ASP A 92 19.63 4.74 -1.40
C ASP A 92 18.90 3.63 -0.64
N LYS A 93 19.47 3.20 0.47
CA LYS A 93 18.94 2.14 1.33
C LYS A 93 18.10 2.67 2.49
N SER A 94 17.59 3.88 2.37
CA SER A 94 16.68 4.46 3.35
C SER A 94 15.27 3.86 3.28
N GLU A 95 14.60 3.89 4.40
CA GLU A 95 13.17 3.53 4.51
C GLU A 95 12.31 4.42 3.61
N GLU A 96 12.58 5.72 3.63
CA GLU A 96 11.84 6.73 2.89
C GLU A 96 11.92 6.51 1.39
N ALA A 97 13.11 6.22 0.85
CA ALA A 97 13.30 5.94 -0.58
C ALA A 97 12.54 4.68 -1.01
N THR A 98 12.58 3.62 -0.18
CA THR A 98 11.86 2.37 -0.45
C THR A 98 10.35 2.59 -0.45
N ILE A 99 9.83 3.33 0.54
CA ILE A 99 8.40 3.68 0.61
C ILE A 99 7.98 4.57 -0.55
N ALA A 100 8.78 5.56 -0.94
CA ALA A 100 8.48 6.44 -2.05
C ALA A 100 8.40 5.69 -3.38
N ALA A 101 9.35 4.79 -3.65
CA ALA A 101 9.36 3.94 -4.83
C ALA A 101 8.12 3.03 -4.87
N MET A 102 7.78 2.39 -3.76
CA MET A 102 6.58 1.55 -3.62
C MET A 102 5.29 2.34 -3.90
N LYS A 103 5.14 3.53 -3.32
CA LYS A 103 3.97 4.40 -3.55
C LYS A 103 3.82 4.77 -5.01
N SER A 104 4.90 5.17 -5.68
CA SER A 104 4.87 5.52 -7.11
C SER A 104 4.35 4.37 -7.98
N VAL A 105 4.71 3.12 -7.66
CA VAL A 105 4.19 1.95 -8.36
C VAL A 105 2.70 1.75 -8.11
N ILE A 106 2.24 1.85 -6.85
CA ILE A 106 0.83 1.67 -6.47
C ILE A 106 -0.06 2.74 -7.11
N GLU A 107 0.40 4.00 -7.13
CA GLU A 107 -0.33 5.11 -7.77
C GLU A 107 -0.59 4.85 -9.25
N GLY A 108 0.35 4.20 -9.95
CA GLY A 108 0.22 3.79 -11.34
C GLY A 108 -0.66 2.56 -11.58
N SER A 109 -1.16 1.88 -10.53
CA SER A 109 -2.00 0.69 -10.69
C SER A 109 -3.38 1.02 -11.25
N VAL A 110 -3.95 0.07 -12.01
CA VAL A 110 -5.31 0.15 -12.54
C VAL A 110 -6.24 -0.78 -11.76
N PRO A 111 -7.58 -0.57 -11.81
CA PRO A 111 -8.54 -1.46 -11.19
C PRO A 111 -8.32 -2.93 -11.59
N ASP A 112 -8.56 -3.85 -10.67
CA ASP A 112 -8.40 -5.30 -10.82
C ASP A 112 -6.95 -5.79 -11.07
N GLN A 113 -5.97 -4.90 -10.98
CA GLN A 113 -4.58 -5.28 -11.09
C GLN A 113 -4.02 -5.72 -9.74
N ALA A 114 -3.43 -6.92 -9.69
CA ALA A 114 -2.77 -7.40 -8.48
C ALA A 114 -1.51 -6.58 -8.18
N ILE A 115 -1.35 -6.20 -6.91
CA ILE A 115 -0.20 -5.45 -6.39
C ILE A 115 0.61 -6.41 -5.51
N PHE A 116 1.88 -6.55 -5.79
CA PHE A 116 2.79 -7.43 -5.05
C PHE A 116 3.86 -6.62 -4.32
N LEU A 117 4.16 -7.04 -3.09
CA LEU A 117 5.35 -6.62 -2.36
C LEU A 117 6.22 -7.86 -2.13
N THR A 118 7.43 -7.86 -2.66
CA THR A 118 8.32 -9.02 -2.68
C THR A 118 9.68 -8.67 -2.11
N ASN A 119 10.24 -9.57 -1.28
CA ASN A 119 11.62 -9.47 -0.84
C ASN A 119 12.33 -10.80 -1.16
N LEU A 120 13.34 -10.76 -2.00
CA LEU A 120 14.02 -11.94 -2.53
C LEU A 120 15.36 -12.24 -1.82
N LEU A 121 15.67 -11.54 -0.74
CA LEU A 121 16.87 -11.85 0.03
C LEU A 121 16.73 -13.23 0.70
N PRO A 122 17.75 -14.10 0.60
CA PRO A 122 17.68 -15.47 1.10
C PRO A 122 17.36 -15.59 2.59
N TYR A 123 17.70 -14.57 3.37
CA TYR A 123 17.47 -14.54 4.81
C TYR A 123 16.16 -13.87 5.22
N ALA A 124 15.42 -13.22 4.32
CA ALA A 124 14.15 -12.58 4.62
C ALA A 124 13.14 -13.55 5.25
N GLN A 125 13.02 -14.75 4.67
CA GLN A 125 12.15 -15.81 5.19
C GLN A 125 12.55 -16.28 6.60
N ARG A 126 13.85 -16.32 6.90
CA ARG A 126 14.35 -16.72 8.23
C ARG A 126 14.00 -15.68 9.30
N ILE A 127 14.00 -14.39 8.95
CA ILE A 127 13.58 -13.32 9.85
C ILE A 127 12.07 -13.36 10.05
N GLU A 128 11.30 -13.58 8.99
CA GLU A 128 9.84 -13.67 9.07
C GLU A 128 9.36 -14.83 9.95
N TYR A 129 9.94 -16.01 9.82
CA TYR A 129 9.43 -17.23 10.47
C TYR A 129 10.33 -17.78 11.60
N GLY A 130 11.57 -17.34 11.67
CA GLY A 130 12.58 -17.96 12.51
C GLY A 130 12.79 -17.32 13.88
N ALA A 131 12.10 -16.21 14.19
CA ALA A 131 12.33 -15.39 15.39
C ALA A 131 13.81 -15.03 15.61
N HIS A 132 14.57 -14.86 14.51
CA HIS A 132 16.00 -14.58 14.55
C HIS A 132 16.35 -13.12 14.83
N SER A 133 15.34 -12.23 14.79
CA SER A 133 15.54 -10.80 15.07
C SER A 133 14.79 -10.40 16.34
N SER A 134 15.50 -9.78 17.28
CA SER A 134 14.87 -9.17 18.46
C SER A 134 14.01 -7.95 18.11
N GLN A 135 14.25 -7.33 16.94
CA GLN A 135 13.46 -6.20 16.45
C GLN A 135 12.16 -6.67 15.77
N ALA A 136 12.13 -7.90 15.23
CA ALA A 136 10.93 -8.49 14.61
C ALA A 136 10.69 -9.91 15.12
N PRO A 137 10.40 -10.10 16.42
CA PRO A 137 10.27 -11.44 17.02
C PRO A 137 9.07 -12.22 16.49
N GLN A 138 8.07 -11.54 15.98
CA GLN A 138 6.85 -12.13 15.39
C GLN A 138 6.81 -12.04 13.85
N GLY A 139 7.93 -11.65 13.23
CA GLY A 139 8.02 -11.38 11.79
C GLY A 139 7.64 -9.95 11.42
N MET A 140 7.81 -9.62 10.16
CA MET A 140 7.55 -8.29 9.58
C MET A 140 6.15 -8.24 8.94
N VAL A 141 5.87 -9.24 8.11
CA VAL A 141 4.65 -9.33 7.32
C VAL A 141 3.47 -9.76 8.19
N ARG A 142 3.63 -10.80 9.00
CA ARG A 142 2.56 -11.34 9.85
C ARG A 142 2.02 -10.31 10.84
N ILE A 143 2.90 -9.53 11.48
CA ILE A 143 2.48 -8.50 12.44
C ILE A 143 1.73 -7.36 11.73
N SER A 144 2.16 -7.00 10.53
CA SER A 144 1.49 -5.97 9.72
C SER A 144 0.13 -6.44 9.20
N ILE A 145 0.03 -7.70 8.75
CA ILE A 145 -1.25 -8.29 8.31
C ILE A 145 -2.25 -8.38 9.47
N ALA A 146 -1.81 -8.62 10.69
CA ALA A 146 -2.70 -8.62 11.86
C ALA A 146 -3.40 -7.27 12.11
N LYS A 147 -2.85 -6.18 11.58
CA LYS A 147 -3.41 -4.82 11.65
C LYS A 147 -4.29 -4.47 10.43
N PHE A 148 -4.48 -5.41 9.48
CA PHE A 148 -5.14 -5.14 8.19
C PHE A 148 -6.53 -4.52 8.32
N ASP A 149 -7.38 -5.03 9.20
CA ASP A 149 -8.75 -4.52 9.37
C ASP A 149 -8.76 -3.05 9.82
N GLN A 150 -7.79 -2.66 10.65
CA GLN A 150 -7.65 -1.27 11.10
C GLN A 150 -7.22 -0.37 9.94
N MET A 151 -6.26 -0.81 9.13
CA MET A 151 -5.79 -0.08 7.95
C MET A 151 -6.89 0.06 6.90
N PHE A 152 -7.65 -1.03 6.65
CA PHE A 152 -8.78 -1.02 5.74
C PHE A 152 -9.86 -0.01 6.16
N ASN A 153 -10.26 -0.02 7.44
CA ASN A 153 -11.26 0.91 7.95
C ASN A 153 -10.79 2.37 7.89
N LYS A 154 -9.50 2.62 8.15
CA LYS A 154 -8.89 3.96 8.02
C LYS A 154 -8.88 4.44 6.56
N ALA A 155 -8.44 3.60 5.62
CA ALA A 155 -8.44 3.91 4.20
C ALA A 155 -9.85 4.18 3.67
N LYS A 156 -10.81 3.34 4.03
CA LYS A 156 -12.23 3.52 3.70
C LYS A 156 -12.78 4.86 4.19
N SER A 157 -12.46 5.26 5.41
CA SER A 157 -12.91 6.53 5.97
C SER A 157 -12.26 7.73 5.24
N LYS A 158 -11.00 7.62 4.85
CA LYS A 158 -10.26 8.65 4.10
C LYS A 158 -10.84 8.88 2.71
N VAL A 159 -11.20 7.81 2.00
CA VAL A 159 -11.78 7.88 0.65
C VAL A 159 -13.24 8.36 0.66
N ALA A 160 -13.96 8.12 1.77
CA ALA A 160 -15.37 8.54 1.91
C ALA A 160 -15.54 10.02 2.30
N ALA A 161 -14.48 10.69 2.76
CA ALA A 161 -14.49 12.10 3.20
C ALA A 161 -14.38 13.05 2.02
#